data_41c36788f71b9bd921c3ced22f3df916
#
_entry.id   41c36788f71b9bd921c3ced22f3df916
#
_cell.length_a   1.000
_cell.length_b   1.000
_cell.length_c   1.000
_cell.angle_alpha   90.00
_cell.angle_beta   90.00
_cell.angle_gamma   90.00
#
_symmetry.space_group_name_H-M   'P 1'
#
loop_
_entity.id
_entity.type
_entity.pdbx_description
1 polymer ?
#
loop_
_entity_poly.entity_id
_entity_poly.type
_entity_poly.pdbx_seq_one_letter_code
_entity_poly.pdbx_strand_id
1 'polypeptide(L)'
;MGEQYNGRLCIVTGAARGIGKACAAKFAEYGADVILVDINREAVEASAADIAKAYGRNTYAYAVDISSFADCETFMADVRANIGVADVLANCAGITVAKHMIDLEPAEWDRVMGVNLRSIWCLSQLFAKQLRESGKAKGNIVSISSQASKIGESANGVYSVSKAGINSLTQVLGLEYAEYGISVAAVCPGYVNTEMVQEVFQKRSLVEGKTPEEYEKELTAGVAMGRMCEPEEVADLMAFLAGGRADYITGVTVTIAGGKTLI
;
A
#
# COMPACT_ATOMS: atom_id res chain seq x y z
N MET A 1 -19.85 9.76 7.60
CA MET A 1 -19.01 8.73 6.99
C MET A 1 -18.81 7.50 7.88
N GLY A 2 -19.29 7.51 9.10
CA GLY A 2 -18.92 6.57 10.18
C GLY A 2 -19.37 5.11 10.09
N GLU A 3 -20.00 4.62 9.03
CA GLU A 3 -20.47 3.22 8.98
C GLU A 3 -20.22 2.56 7.60
N GLN A 4 -19.37 3.15 6.77
CA GLN A 4 -19.15 2.70 5.39
C GLN A 4 -18.53 1.29 5.33
N TYR A 5 -17.81 0.89 6.37
CA TYR A 5 -17.13 -0.40 6.48
C TYR A 5 -17.73 -1.32 7.54
N ASN A 6 -18.90 -0.99 8.08
CA ASN A 6 -19.50 -1.79 9.14
C ASN A 6 -19.73 -3.25 8.70
N GLY A 7 -19.22 -4.20 9.48
CA GLY A 7 -19.26 -5.63 9.17
C GLY A 7 -18.31 -6.10 8.07
N ARG A 8 -17.38 -5.25 7.58
CA ARG A 8 -16.35 -5.62 6.62
C ARG A 8 -15.05 -6.02 7.33
N LEU A 9 -14.33 -6.94 6.72
CA LEU A 9 -13.01 -7.38 7.14
C LEU A 9 -11.96 -6.85 6.12
N CYS A 10 -10.99 -6.07 6.61
CA CYS A 10 -9.97 -5.42 5.78
C CYS A 10 -8.58 -5.96 6.10
N ILE A 11 -7.83 -6.42 5.10
CA ILE A 11 -6.40 -6.76 5.21
C ILE A 11 -5.58 -5.54 4.78
N VAL A 12 -4.60 -5.14 5.58
CA VAL A 12 -3.67 -4.04 5.28
C VAL A 12 -2.23 -4.52 5.46
N THR A 13 -1.42 -4.50 4.39
CA THR A 13 0.00 -4.84 4.45
C THR A 13 0.86 -3.60 4.72
N GLY A 14 2.05 -3.78 5.33
CA GLY A 14 2.90 -2.66 5.75
C GLY A 14 2.25 -1.81 6.84
N ALA A 15 1.44 -2.45 7.71
CA ALA A 15 0.55 -1.77 8.63
C ALA A 15 1.20 -1.40 9.99
N ALA A 16 2.49 -1.67 10.16
CA ALA A 16 3.21 -1.31 11.39
C ALA A 16 3.42 0.21 11.54
N ARG A 17 3.51 0.96 10.44
CA ARG A 17 3.77 2.42 10.45
C ARG A 17 3.30 3.11 9.16
N GLY A 18 3.45 4.44 9.12
CA GLY A 18 3.24 5.27 7.93
C GLY A 18 1.87 5.10 7.30
N ILE A 19 1.82 5.05 5.97
CA ILE A 19 0.58 4.97 5.18
C ILE A 19 -0.24 3.72 5.56
N GLY A 20 0.40 2.56 5.75
CA GLY A 20 -0.30 1.33 6.10
C GLY A 20 -1.00 1.41 7.46
N LYS A 21 -0.32 1.95 8.50
CA LYS A 21 -0.95 2.19 9.81
C LYS A 21 -2.10 3.18 9.70
N ALA A 22 -1.93 4.27 8.95
CA ALA A 22 -2.99 5.27 8.72
C ALA A 22 -4.20 4.65 7.99
N CYS A 23 -3.98 3.80 6.98
CA CYS A 23 -5.06 3.07 6.29
C CYS A 23 -5.81 2.12 7.22
N ALA A 24 -5.08 1.33 8.02
CA ALA A 24 -5.68 0.43 9.01
C ALA A 24 -6.54 1.20 10.02
N ALA A 25 -6.02 2.32 10.52
CA ALA A 25 -6.75 3.21 11.42
C ALA A 25 -8.01 3.78 10.76
N LYS A 26 -7.92 4.22 9.51
CA LYS A 26 -9.05 4.78 8.75
C LYS A 26 -10.15 3.75 8.49
N PHE A 27 -9.79 2.52 8.14
CA PHE A 27 -10.78 1.44 8.00
C PHE A 27 -11.48 1.13 9.31
N ALA A 28 -10.74 1.08 10.43
CA ALA A 28 -11.30 0.88 11.75
C ALA A 28 -12.22 2.05 12.19
N GLU A 29 -11.81 3.30 11.93
CA GLU A 29 -12.63 4.50 12.14
C GLU A 29 -13.97 4.41 11.42
N TYR A 30 -13.98 3.82 10.21
CA TYR A 30 -15.18 3.66 9.39
C TYR A 30 -15.95 2.34 9.66
N GLY A 31 -15.58 1.59 10.71
CA GLY A 31 -16.35 0.46 11.24
C GLY A 31 -15.86 -0.92 10.79
N ALA A 32 -14.74 -1.04 10.10
CA ALA A 32 -14.17 -2.35 9.73
C ALA A 32 -13.52 -3.06 10.91
N ASP A 33 -13.48 -4.38 10.86
CA ASP A 33 -12.48 -5.17 11.56
C ASP A 33 -11.23 -5.26 10.66
N VAL A 34 -10.02 -5.17 11.23
CA VAL A 34 -8.80 -4.98 10.45
C VAL A 34 -7.73 -6.02 10.79
N ILE A 35 -7.18 -6.62 9.74
CA ILE A 35 -6.02 -7.50 9.80
C ILE A 35 -4.80 -6.68 9.36
N LEU A 36 -3.89 -6.44 10.30
CA LEU A 36 -2.65 -5.73 10.09
C LEU A 36 -1.52 -6.71 9.80
N VAL A 37 -0.83 -6.52 8.69
CA VAL A 37 0.27 -7.38 8.24
C VAL A 37 1.55 -6.58 8.10
N ASP A 38 2.62 -7.04 8.73
CA ASP A 38 3.96 -6.47 8.56
C ASP A 38 5.01 -7.55 8.82
N ILE A 39 6.24 -7.31 8.41
CA ILE A 39 7.36 -8.22 8.74
C ILE A 39 7.83 -8.02 10.20
N ASN A 40 7.64 -6.83 10.75
CA ASN A 40 8.02 -6.49 12.14
C ASN A 40 6.87 -6.84 13.09
N ARG A 41 7.00 -7.99 13.76
CA ARG A 41 6.00 -8.51 14.71
C ARG A 41 5.64 -7.52 15.80
N GLU A 42 6.64 -7.01 16.52
CA GLU A 42 6.42 -6.12 17.67
C GLU A 42 5.69 -4.83 17.24
N ALA A 43 6.12 -4.23 16.14
CA ALA A 43 5.53 -2.99 15.65
C ALA A 43 4.08 -3.17 15.13
N VAL A 44 3.78 -4.30 14.47
CA VAL A 44 2.42 -4.55 13.97
C VAL A 44 1.46 -4.90 15.11
N GLU A 45 1.90 -5.63 16.13
CA GLU A 45 1.12 -5.92 17.33
C GLU A 45 0.80 -4.64 18.12
N ALA A 46 1.78 -3.75 18.28
CA ALA A 46 1.57 -2.44 18.92
C ALA A 46 0.57 -1.59 18.11
N SER A 47 0.70 -1.53 16.78
CA SER A 47 -0.23 -0.79 15.93
C SER A 47 -1.66 -1.34 16.00
N ALA A 48 -1.81 -2.66 16.03
CA ALA A 48 -3.12 -3.30 16.18
C ALA A 48 -3.77 -2.95 17.53
N ALA A 49 -3.00 -3.00 18.62
CA ALA A 49 -3.49 -2.64 19.96
C ALA A 49 -3.92 -1.16 20.04
N ASP A 50 -3.12 -0.25 19.45
CA ASP A 50 -3.45 1.19 19.39
C ASP A 50 -4.78 1.41 18.66
N ILE A 51 -4.96 0.78 17.49
CA ILE A 51 -6.15 0.93 16.65
C ILE A 51 -7.38 0.32 17.34
N ALA A 52 -7.25 -0.86 17.93
CA ALA A 52 -8.34 -1.49 18.70
C ALA A 52 -8.82 -0.58 19.85
N LYS A 53 -7.86 -0.01 20.59
CA LYS A 53 -8.16 0.91 21.70
C LYS A 53 -8.82 2.20 21.23
N ALA A 54 -8.37 2.75 20.10
CA ALA A 54 -8.86 4.04 19.57
C ALA A 54 -10.29 3.94 19.00
N TYR A 55 -10.60 2.84 18.33
CA TYR A 55 -11.84 2.73 17.53
C TYR A 55 -12.79 1.63 18.00
N GLY A 56 -12.41 0.80 19.00
CA GLY A 56 -13.28 -0.26 19.53
C GLY A 56 -13.59 -1.36 18.51
N ARG A 57 -12.68 -1.60 17.54
CA ARG A 57 -12.85 -2.61 16.49
C ARG A 57 -11.95 -3.82 16.75
N ASN A 58 -12.31 -4.98 16.20
CA ASN A 58 -11.42 -6.12 16.24
C ASN A 58 -10.23 -5.87 15.32
N THR A 59 -9.04 -6.09 15.84
CA THR A 59 -7.79 -6.00 15.10
C THR A 59 -6.99 -7.28 15.28
N TYR A 60 -6.35 -7.74 14.21
CA TYR A 60 -5.56 -8.96 14.20
C TYR A 60 -4.19 -8.63 13.62
N ALA A 61 -3.11 -8.96 14.34
CA ALA A 61 -1.75 -8.70 13.91
C ALA A 61 -1.08 -9.96 13.39
N TYR A 62 -0.48 -9.87 12.20
CA TYR A 62 0.28 -10.94 11.56
C TYR A 62 1.67 -10.48 11.16
N ALA A 63 2.68 -11.25 11.59
CA ALA A 63 4.06 -11.07 11.12
C ALA A 63 4.31 -12.00 9.93
N VAL A 64 4.38 -11.44 8.71
CA VAL A 64 4.49 -12.19 7.45
C VAL A 64 5.52 -11.55 6.53
N ASP A 65 6.41 -12.36 5.97
CA ASP A 65 7.22 -11.94 4.81
C ASP A 65 6.39 -12.08 3.52
N ILE A 66 5.78 -10.99 3.11
CA ILE A 66 4.94 -10.99 1.90
C ILE A 66 5.73 -11.19 0.60
N SER A 67 7.05 -11.16 0.61
CA SER A 67 7.88 -11.52 -0.55
C SER A 67 7.93 -13.03 -0.79
N SER A 68 7.58 -13.84 0.23
CA SER A 68 7.43 -15.29 0.17
C SER A 68 6.01 -15.67 -0.22
N PHE A 69 5.86 -16.37 -1.35
CA PHE A 69 4.53 -16.85 -1.79
C PHE A 69 3.95 -17.86 -0.78
N ALA A 70 4.76 -18.77 -0.25
CA ALA A 70 4.33 -19.77 0.72
C ALA A 70 3.83 -19.14 2.04
N ASP A 71 4.49 -18.06 2.49
CA ASP A 71 4.06 -17.35 3.70
C ASP A 71 2.73 -16.61 3.44
N CYS A 72 2.55 -16.04 2.25
CA CYS A 72 1.27 -15.44 1.85
C CYS A 72 0.15 -16.48 1.80
N GLU A 73 0.39 -17.68 1.25
CA GLU A 73 -0.60 -18.78 1.22
C GLU A 73 -0.98 -19.22 2.64
N THR A 74 0.01 -19.44 3.50
CA THR A 74 -0.21 -19.84 4.90
C THR A 74 -1.00 -18.77 5.65
N PHE A 75 -0.63 -17.49 5.51
CA PHE A 75 -1.33 -16.37 6.11
C PHE A 75 -2.78 -16.29 5.65
N MET A 76 -3.03 -16.32 4.34
CA MET A 76 -4.38 -16.21 3.80
C MET A 76 -5.26 -17.40 4.17
N ALA A 77 -4.67 -18.61 4.25
CA ALA A 77 -5.39 -19.81 4.72
C ALA A 77 -5.76 -19.69 6.20
N ASP A 78 -4.86 -19.21 7.05
CA ASP A 78 -5.12 -18.99 8.49
C ASP A 78 -6.21 -17.94 8.71
N VAL A 79 -6.14 -16.81 8.01
CA VAL A 79 -7.18 -15.76 8.05
C VAL A 79 -8.55 -16.34 7.69
N ARG A 80 -8.64 -17.09 6.60
CA ARG A 80 -9.89 -17.71 6.17
C ARG A 80 -10.46 -18.68 7.22
N ALA A 81 -9.60 -19.49 7.82
CA ALA A 81 -10.02 -20.51 8.77
C ALA A 81 -10.45 -19.95 10.13
N ASN A 82 -9.77 -18.92 10.62
CA ASN A 82 -9.89 -18.45 12.01
C ASN A 82 -10.63 -17.10 12.15
N ILE A 83 -10.69 -16.28 11.09
CA ILE A 83 -11.29 -14.93 11.14
C ILE A 83 -12.43 -14.82 10.12
N GLY A 84 -12.16 -15.17 8.87
CA GLY A 84 -13.14 -15.11 7.79
C GLY A 84 -12.55 -14.70 6.45
N VAL A 85 -13.42 -14.51 5.46
CA VAL A 85 -13.03 -14.04 4.13
C VAL A 85 -13.05 -12.52 4.11
N ALA A 86 -11.90 -11.91 3.77
CA ALA A 86 -11.77 -10.46 3.72
C ALA A 86 -12.60 -9.84 2.57
N ASP A 87 -13.06 -8.62 2.79
CA ASP A 87 -13.81 -7.80 1.83
C ASP A 87 -12.91 -6.78 1.12
N VAL A 88 -11.79 -6.41 1.76
CA VAL A 88 -10.83 -5.44 1.26
C VAL A 88 -9.41 -5.97 1.42
N LEU A 89 -8.59 -5.79 0.39
CA LEU A 89 -7.14 -5.95 0.44
C LEU A 89 -6.48 -4.59 0.11
N ALA A 90 -5.79 -4.02 1.10
CA ALA A 90 -5.00 -2.80 0.96
C ALA A 90 -3.50 -3.14 0.96
N ASN A 91 -2.86 -3.08 -0.20
CA ASN A 91 -1.44 -3.34 -0.37
C ASN A 91 -0.65 -2.05 -0.15
N CYS A 92 -0.18 -1.82 1.09
CA CYS A 92 0.58 -0.62 1.45
C CYS A 92 2.07 -0.90 1.68
N ALA A 93 2.48 -2.16 1.82
CA ALA A 93 3.87 -2.52 2.01
C ALA A 93 4.74 -2.13 0.82
N GLY A 94 5.93 -1.66 1.11
CA GLY A 94 6.91 -1.34 0.08
C GLY A 94 8.26 -0.98 0.68
N ILE A 95 9.31 -1.19 -0.09
CA ILE A 95 10.70 -0.85 0.24
C ILE A 95 11.36 -0.13 -0.92
N THR A 96 12.45 0.56 -0.64
CA THR A 96 13.28 1.20 -1.65
C THR A 96 14.76 0.97 -1.41
N VAL A 97 15.58 1.18 -2.45
CA VAL A 97 17.02 1.19 -2.40
C VAL A 97 17.51 2.45 -3.11
N ALA A 98 18.27 3.28 -2.39
CA ALA A 98 18.85 4.50 -2.94
C ALA A 98 20.19 4.19 -3.60
N LYS A 99 20.18 3.90 -4.93
CA LYS A 99 21.36 3.62 -5.75
C LYS A 99 21.11 4.00 -7.21
N HIS A 100 22.17 4.37 -7.91
CA HIS A 100 22.11 4.43 -9.37
C HIS A 100 21.97 3.01 -9.96
N MET A 101 21.27 2.89 -11.08
CA MET A 101 21.00 1.59 -11.71
C MET A 101 22.24 0.82 -12.11
N ILE A 102 23.34 1.54 -12.41
CA ILE A 102 24.64 0.91 -12.77
C ILE A 102 25.29 0.19 -11.60
N ASP A 103 24.98 0.61 -10.36
CA ASP A 103 25.57 0.08 -9.12
C ASP A 103 24.62 -0.86 -8.38
N LEU A 104 23.40 -1.10 -8.94
CA LEU A 104 22.37 -1.92 -8.29
C LEU A 104 22.74 -3.41 -8.38
N GLU A 105 22.76 -4.07 -7.23
CA GLU A 105 23.00 -5.51 -7.17
C GLU A 105 21.75 -6.32 -7.52
N PRO A 106 21.89 -7.50 -8.21
CA PRO A 106 20.76 -8.35 -8.54
C PRO A 106 19.87 -8.71 -7.35
N ALA A 107 20.46 -9.00 -6.19
CA ALA A 107 19.72 -9.32 -4.96
C ALA A 107 18.88 -8.14 -4.45
N GLU A 108 19.35 -6.90 -4.62
CA GLU A 108 18.59 -5.70 -4.27
C GLU A 108 17.40 -5.50 -5.22
N TRP A 109 17.61 -5.74 -6.52
CA TRP A 109 16.53 -5.74 -7.52
C TRP A 109 15.47 -6.77 -7.16
N ASP A 110 15.85 -8.04 -6.93
CA ASP A 110 14.93 -9.12 -6.62
C ASP A 110 14.13 -8.85 -5.35
N ARG A 111 14.78 -8.30 -4.33
CA ARG A 111 14.15 -7.93 -3.06
C ARG A 111 13.10 -6.83 -3.26
N VAL A 112 13.41 -5.76 -3.98
CA VAL A 112 12.46 -4.66 -4.22
C VAL A 112 11.30 -5.14 -5.09
N MET A 113 11.56 -5.86 -6.15
CA MET A 113 10.52 -6.40 -7.03
C MET A 113 9.65 -7.45 -6.30
N GLY A 114 10.26 -8.28 -5.45
CA GLY A 114 9.57 -9.25 -4.61
C GLY A 114 8.58 -8.61 -3.66
N VAL A 115 9.03 -7.62 -2.89
CA VAL A 115 8.19 -6.93 -1.90
C VAL A 115 7.18 -5.99 -2.56
N ASN A 116 7.59 -5.17 -3.54
CA ASN A 116 6.73 -4.10 -4.05
C ASN A 116 5.72 -4.55 -5.12
N LEU A 117 6.05 -5.56 -5.93
CA LEU A 117 5.23 -5.94 -7.08
C LEU A 117 4.73 -7.38 -6.99
N ARG A 118 5.63 -8.36 -6.83
CA ARG A 118 5.23 -9.77 -6.81
C ARG A 118 4.28 -10.07 -5.65
N SER A 119 4.50 -9.49 -4.46
CA SER A 119 3.62 -9.66 -3.31
C SER A 119 2.18 -9.19 -3.58
N ILE A 120 2.03 -8.05 -4.27
CA ILE A 120 0.71 -7.50 -4.63
C ILE A 120 -0.03 -8.47 -5.56
N TRP A 121 0.65 -8.99 -6.58
CA TRP A 121 0.06 -10.02 -7.44
C TRP A 121 -0.36 -11.26 -6.64
N CYS A 122 0.55 -11.77 -5.80
CA CYS A 122 0.31 -12.95 -4.98
C CYS A 122 -0.92 -12.79 -4.06
N LEU A 123 -0.92 -11.75 -3.22
CA LEU A 123 -2.02 -11.50 -2.29
C LEU A 123 -3.34 -11.22 -3.03
N SER A 124 -3.30 -10.48 -4.14
CA SER A 124 -4.49 -10.22 -4.95
C SER A 124 -5.07 -11.49 -5.56
N GLN A 125 -4.21 -12.43 -6.02
CA GLN A 125 -4.66 -13.72 -6.52
C GLN A 125 -5.32 -14.56 -5.43
N LEU A 126 -4.68 -14.67 -4.25
CA LEU A 126 -5.20 -15.43 -3.12
C LEU A 126 -6.51 -14.84 -2.60
N PHE A 127 -6.59 -13.52 -2.49
CA PHE A 127 -7.80 -12.79 -2.12
C PHE A 127 -8.95 -13.07 -3.10
N ALA A 128 -8.71 -12.92 -4.40
CA ALA A 128 -9.72 -13.15 -5.41
C ALA A 128 -10.24 -14.60 -5.44
N LYS A 129 -9.34 -15.59 -5.27
CA LYS A 129 -9.72 -17.01 -5.15
C LYS A 129 -10.63 -17.24 -3.95
N GLN A 130 -10.26 -16.75 -2.77
CA GLN A 130 -11.05 -16.91 -1.55
C GLN A 130 -12.41 -16.21 -1.63
N LEU A 131 -12.45 -14.99 -2.20
CA LEU A 131 -13.71 -14.26 -2.38
C LEU A 131 -14.67 -15.03 -3.29
N ARG A 132 -14.18 -15.48 -4.43
CA ARG A 132 -14.96 -16.28 -5.40
C ARG A 132 -15.51 -17.56 -4.77
N GLU A 133 -14.67 -18.31 -4.04
CA GLU A 133 -15.06 -19.56 -3.37
C GLU A 133 -16.05 -19.34 -2.23
N SER A 134 -16.03 -18.18 -1.59
CA SER A 134 -16.95 -17.85 -0.50
C SER A 134 -18.36 -17.48 -0.94
N GLY A 135 -18.54 -17.20 -2.23
CA GLY A 135 -19.80 -16.68 -2.78
C GLY A 135 -20.10 -15.22 -2.43
N LYS A 136 -19.14 -14.48 -1.84
CA LYS A 136 -19.30 -13.03 -1.64
C LYS A 136 -19.42 -12.32 -2.98
N ALA A 137 -20.40 -11.42 -3.09
CA ALA A 137 -20.72 -10.74 -4.34
C ALA A 137 -19.74 -9.60 -4.71
N LYS A 138 -18.97 -9.09 -3.74
CA LYS A 138 -18.11 -7.90 -3.93
C LYS A 138 -16.85 -7.97 -3.09
N GLY A 139 -15.76 -7.43 -3.65
CA GLY A 139 -14.50 -7.17 -2.98
C GLY A 139 -13.79 -5.95 -3.56
N ASN A 140 -12.81 -5.41 -2.82
CA ASN A 140 -12.04 -4.28 -3.29
C ASN A 140 -10.54 -4.53 -3.03
N ILE A 141 -9.71 -4.25 -4.04
CA ILE A 141 -8.26 -4.26 -3.92
C ILE A 141 -7.77 -2.83 -4.18
N VAL A 142 -7.01 -2.28 -3.23
CA VAL A 142 -6.38 -0.97 -3.40
C VAL A 142 -4.90 -1.07 -3.06
N SER A 143 -4.03 -0.52 -3.94
CA SER A 143 -2.58 -0.67 -3.79
C SER A 143 -1.86 0.68 -3.79
N ILE A 144 -0.79 0.79 -3.01
CA ILE A 144 0.09 1.97 -3.04
C ILE A 144 1.12 1.82 -4.15
N SER A 145 0.94 2.62 -5.21
CA SER A 145 1.94 2.91 -6.22
C SER A 145 2.82 4.11 -5.79
N SER A 146 3.15 5.03 -6.67
CA SER A 146 3.92 6.25 -6.41
C SER A 146 3.85 7.19 -7.60
N GLN A 147 4.11 8.50 -7.39
CA GLN A 147 4.45 9.41 -8.49
C GLN A 147 5.66 8.91 -9.31
N ALA A 148 6.61 8.21 -8.65
CA ALA A 148 7.77 7.59 -9.29
C ALA A 148 7.41 6.52 -10.34
N SER A 149 6.17 6.04 -10.36
CA SER A 149 5.65 5.15 -11.40
C SER A 149 5.36 5.87 -12.72
N LYS A 150 5.24 7.19 -12.68
CA LYS A 150 4.87 8.05 -13.81
C LYS A 150 6.04 8.90 -14.31
N ILE A 151 6.94 9.24 -13.41
CA ILE A 151 8.15 10.02 -13.68
C ILE A 151 9.33 9.27 -13.07
N GLY A 152 10.32 8.90 -13.91
CA GLY A 152 11.55 8.24 -13.41
C GLY A 152 12.32 9.16 -12.46
N GLU A 153 12.82 8.58 -11.38
CA GLU A 153 13.62 9.29 -10.38
C GLU A 153 15.05 8.75 -10.36
N SER A 154 16.04 9.63 -10.47
CA SER A 154 17.47 9.28 -10.29
C SER A 154 17.69 8.65 -8.93
N ALA A 155 18.66 7.72 -8.84
CA ALA A 155 18.99 6.96 -7.63
C ALA A 155 17.80 6.22 -6.96
N ASN A 156 16.70 6.00 -7.70
CA ASN A 156 15.49 5.30 -7.26
C ASN A 156 14.90 4.41 -8.37
N GLY A 157 15.75 3.95 -9.29
CA GLY A 157 15.28 3.30 -10.52
C GLY A 157 14.49 2.03 -10.31
N VAL A 158 14.98 1.08 -9.51
CA VAL A 158 14.27 -0.19 -9.25
C VAL A 158 12.92 0.04 -8.54
N TYR A 159 12.84 1.01 -7.64
CA TYR A 159 11.58 1.42 -7.03
C TYR A 159 10.60 1.95 -8.07
N SER A 160 11.04 2.88 -8.94
CA SER A 160 10.23 3.44 -10.03
C SER A 160 9.68 2.34 -10.95
N VAL A 161 10.53 1.37 -11.34
CA VAL A 161 10.12 0.20 -12.14
C VAL A 161 9.07 -0.63 -11.41
N SER A 162 9.29 -0.93 -10.13
CA SER A 162 8.32 -1.71 -9.34
C SER A 162 6.97 -1.01 -9.25
N LYS A 163 6.97 0.32 -9.06
CA LYS A 163 5.74 1.13 -8.95
C LYS A 163 5.03 1.29 -10.30
N ALA A 164 5.77 1.41 -11.40
CA ALA A 164 5.21 1.36 -12.76
C ALA A 164 4.56 -0.01 -13.05
N GLY A 165 5.19 -1.10 -12.60
CA GLY A 165 4.61 -2.44 -12.65
C GLY A 165 3.28 -2.56 -11.90
N ILE A 166 3.12 -1.89 -10.74
CA ILE A 166 1.85 -1.85 -10.00
C ILE A 166 0.75 -1.19 -10.86
N ASN A 167 1.06 -0.11 -11.57
CA ASN A 167 0.06 0.56 -12.41
C ASN A 167 -0.46 -0.37 -13.51
N SER A 168 0.44 -1.07 -14.21
CA SER A 168 0.08 -2.07 -15.23
C SER A 168 -0.69 -3.25 -14.62
N LEU A 169 -0.22 -3.78 -13.48
CA LEU A 169 -0.89 -4.87 -12.77
C LEU A 169 -2.32 -4.46 -12.36
N THR A 170 -2.51 -3.22 -11.88
CA THR A 170 -3.84 -2.69 -11.52
C THR A 170 -4.80 -2.71 -12.69
N GLN A 171 -4.33 -2.33 -13.90
CA GLN A 171 -5.15 -2.38 -15.12
C GLN A 171 -5.58 -3.81 -15.46
N VAL A 172 -4.62 -4.74 -15.47
CA VAL A 172 -4.89 -6.16 -15.79
C VAL A 172 -5.86 -6.77 -14.79
N LEU A 173 -5.57 -6.63 -13.48
CA LEU A 173 -6.44 -7.18 -12.44
C LEU A 173 -7.83 -6.51 -12.45
N GLY A 174 -7.93 -5.22 -12.76
CA GLY A 174 -9.21 -4.52 -12.89
C GLY A 174 -10.08 -5.07 -14.01
N LEU A 175 -9.47 -5.51 -15.11
CA LEU A 175 -10.17 -6.16 -16.21
C LEU A 175 -10.57 -7.60 -15.88
N GLU A 176 -9.65 -8.40 -15.34
CA GLU A 176 -9.85 -9.82 -15.10
C GLU A 176 -10.74 -10.10 -13.87
N TYR A 177 -10.68 -9.26 -12.83
CA TYR A 177 -11.41 -9.52 -11.58
C TYR A 177 -12.80 -8.87 -11.53
N ALA A 178 -13.13 -8.02 -12.51
CA ALA A 178 -14.44 -7.39 -12.60
C ALA A 178 -15.58 -8.41 -12.68
N GLU A 179 -15.38 -9.54 -13.38
CA GLU A 179 -16.37 -10.61 -13.46
C GLU A 179 -16.68 -11.28 -12.11
N TYR A 180 -15.75 -11.17 -11.13
CA TYR A 180 -15.93 -11.67 -9.76
C TYR A 180 -16.47 -10.60 -8.80
N GLY A 181 -16.86 -9.44 -9.31
CA GLY A 181 -17.34 -8.32 -8.49
C GLY A 181 -16.23 -7.61 -7.70
N ILE A 182 -14.96 -7.75 -8.12
CA ILE A 182 -13.81 -7.14 -7.45
C ILE A 182 -13.39 -5.87 -8.21
N SER A 183 -13.45 -4.71 -7.55
CA SER A 183 -12.81 -3.50 -8.06
C SER A 183 -11.34 -3.43 -7.65
N VAL A 184 -10.48 -2.95 -8.56
CA VAL A 184 -9.04 -2.85 -8.35
C VAL A 184 -8.57 -1.45 -8.71
N ALA A 185 -7.95 -0.74 -7.77
CA ALA A 185 -7.40 0.58 -7.98
C ALA A 185 -6.02 0.72 -7.34
N ALA A 186 -5.25 1.71 -7.79
CA ALA A 186 -4.02 2.09 -7.11
C ALA A 186 -3.98 3.60 -6.85
N VAL A 187 -3.29 3.98 -5.78
CA VAL A 187 -3.01 5.37 -5.43
C VAL A 187 -1.55 5.65 -5.72
N CYS A 188 -1.26 6.79 -6.36
CA CYS A 188 0.09 7.26 -6.69
C CYS A 188 0.42 8.50 -5.83
N PRO A 189 0.89 8.33 -4.58
CA PRO A 189 1.28 9.47 -3.76
C PRO A 189 2.52 10.18 -4.29
N GLY A 190 2.60 11.48 -4.00
CA GLY A 190 3.84 12.24 -4.05
C GLY A 190 4.70 12.00 -2.81
N TYR A 191 5.30 13.07 -2.29
CA TYR A 191 6.05 12.99 -1.04
C TYR A 191 5.11 12.97 0.15
N VAL A 192 5.13 11.88 0.92
CA VAL A 192 4.30 11.69 2.12
C VAL A 192 5.18 11.77 3.35
N ASN A 193 4.75 12.51 4.35
CA ASN A 193 5.47 12.70 5.62
C ASN A 193 5.50 11.41 6.44
N THR A 194 6.47 10.54 6.15
CA THR A 194 6.66 9.23 6.78
C THR A 194 8.14 9.02 7.12
N GLU A 195 8.42 8.15 8.10
CA GLU A 195 9.79 7.76 8.42
C GLU A 195 10.55 7.23 7.19
N MET A 196 9.88 6.45 6.33
CA MET A 196 10.48 5.95 5.09
C MET A 196 10.96 7.09 4.18
N VAL A 197 10.17 8.14 4.00
CA VAL A 197 10.54 9.27 3.14
C VAL A 197 11.69 10.05 3.76
N GLN A 198 11.71 10.24 5.07
CA GLN A 198 12.83 10.87 5.78
C GLN A 198 14.12 10.06 5.63
N GLU A 199 14.07 8.73 5.80
CA GLU A 199 15.22 7.86 5.55
C GLU A 199 15.69 7.92 4.07
N VAL A 200 14.76 8.01 3.12
CA VAL A 200 15.07 8.17 1.69
C VAL A 200 15.77 9.49 1.44
N PHE A 201 15.30 10.60 2.03
CA PHE A 201 15.93 11.89 1.87
C PHE A 201 17.37 11.88 2.41
N GLN A 202 17.60 11.29 3.57
CA GLN A 202 18.95 11.13 4.13
C GLN A 202 19.86 10.32 3.19
N LYS A 203 19.41 9.16 2.70
CA LYS A 203 20.24 8.29 1.86
C LYS A 203 20.50 8.87 0.47
N ARG A 204 19.46 9.45 -0.17
CA ARG A 204 19.58 10.01 -1.51
C ARG A 204 20.37 11.32 -1.53
N SER A 205 20.25 12.15 -0.51
CA SER A 205 21.07 13.36 -0.39
C SER A 205 22.57 13.04 -0.43
N LEU A 206 23.00 11.97 0.25
CA LEU A 206 24.38 11.51 0.20
C LEU A 206 24.82 11.07 -1.21
N VAL A 207 23.97 10.36 -1.94
CA VAL A 207 24.26 9.94 -3.33
C VAL A 207 24.36 11.15 -4.27
N GLU A 208 23.57 12.20 -4.02
CA GLU A 208 23.54 13.43 -4.81
C GLU A 208 24.55 14.49 -4.31
N GLY A 209 25.32 14.20 -3.26
CA GLY A 209 26.30 15.11 -2.68
C GLY A 209 25.69 16.37 -2.03
N LYS A 210 24.50 16.26 -1.46
CA LYS A 210 23.72 17.33 -0.81
C LYS A 210 23.51 17.03 0.68
N THR A 211 23.11 18.04 1.46
CA THR A 211 22.55 17.78 2.80
C THR A 211 21.11 17.28 2.69
N PRO A 212 20.59 16.55 3.70
CA PRO A 212 19.19 16.13 3.71
C PRO A 212 18.21 17.28 3.57
N GLU A 213 18.48 18.40 4.23
CA GLU A 213 17.65 19.60 4.23
C GLU A 213 17.61 20.28 2.85
N GLU A 214 18.77 20.38 2.17
CA GLU A 214 18.86 20.90 0.80
C GLU A 214 18.08 20.01 -0.16
N TYR A 215 18.23 18.69 -0.01
CA TYR A 215 17.55 17.70 -0.85
C TYR A 215 16.03 17.75 -0.65
N GLU A 216 15.56 17.76 0.60
CA GLU A 216 14.12 17.89 0.91
C GLU A 216 13.54 19.18 0.35
N LYS A 217 14.23 20.32 0.57
CA LYS A 217 13.79 21.61 0.06
C LYS A 217 13.67 21.64 -1.47
N GLU A 218 14.63 21.06 -2.17
CA GLU A 218 14.61 20.97 -3.64
C GLU A 218 13.44 20.10 -4.14
N LEU A 219 13.23 18.94 -3.52
CA LEU A 219 12.16 18.03 -3.91
C LEU A 219 10.78 18.61 -3.63
N THR A 220 10.62 19.26 -2.48
CA THR A 220 9.32 19.83 -2.08
C THR A 220 9.02 21.17 -2.73
N ALA A 221 10.03 21.91 -3.19
CA ALA A 221 9.84 23.17 -3.92
C ALA A 221 8.98 23.02 -5.18
N GLY A 222 8.95 21.83 -5.78
CA GLY A 222 8.08 21.54 -6.93
C GLY A 222 6.66 21.10 -6.57
N VAL A 223 6.29 21.03 -5.29
CA VAL A 223 4.94 20.69 -4.85
C VAL A 223 4.11 21.98 -4.82
N ALA A 224 3.10 22.09 -5.69
CA ALA A 224 2.31 23.32 -5.81
C ALA A 224 1.57 23.70 -4.51
N MET A 225 1.20 22.71 -3.68
CA MET A 225 0.59 22.92 -2.37
C MET A 225 1.59 23.35 -1.28
N GLY A 226 2.89 23.40 -1.57
CA GLY A 226 3.94 23.89 -0.68
C GLY A 226 4.22 23.02 0.56
N ARG A 227 3.74 21.78 0.59
CA ARG A 227 3.96 20.84 1.70
C ARG A 227 3.97 19.41 1.24
N MET A 228 4.49 18.51 2.06
CA MET A 228 4.26 17.07 1.90
C MET A 228 2.81 16.70 2.20
N CYS A 229 2.38 15.55 1.67
CA CYS A 229 1.11 14.91 2.00
C CYS A 229 1.22 14.23 3.37
N GLU A 230 0.17 14.25 4.17
CA GLU A 230 0.13 13.45 5.39
C GLU A 230 -0.37 12.02 5.09
N PRO A 231 0.07 11.00 5.83
CA PRO A 231 -0.38 9.61 5.65
C PRO A 231 -1.90 9.46 5.66
N GLU A 232 -2.59 10.25 6.49
CA GLU A 232 -4.04 10.26 6.64
C GLU A 232 -4.75 10.71 5.35
N GLU A 233 -4.18 11.65 4.59
CA GLU A 233 -4.74 12.10 3.32
C GLU A 233 -4.70 10.98 2.26
N VAL A 234 -3.63 10.18 2.27
CA VAL A 234 -3.53 8.97 1.43
C VAL A 234 -4.53 7.91 1.89
N ALA A 235 -4.66 7.70 3.19
CA ALA A 235 -5.58 6.75 3.79
C ALA A 235 -7.05 7.09 3.47
N ASP A 236 -7.43 8.37 3.48
CA ASP A 236 -8.76 8.83 3.09
C ASP A 236 -9.09 8.47 1.64
N LEU A 237 -8.15 8.67 0.72
CA LEU A 237 -8.34 8.31 -0.69
C LEU A 237 -8.44 6.78 -0.85
N MET A 238 -7.58 6.01 -0.18
CA MET A 238 -7.65 4.55 -0.20
C MET A 238 -8.98 4.04 0.36
N ALA A 239 -9.45 4.62 1.47
CA ALA A 239 -10.73 4.26 2.06
C ALA A 239 -11.91 4.66 1.15
N PHE A 240 -11.83 5.74 0.41
CA PHE A 240 -12.84 6.07 -0.60
C PHE A 240 -12.87 5.00 -1.71
N LEU A 241 -11.71 4.66 -2.27
CA LEU A 241 -11.60 3.71 -3.39
C LEU A 241 -12.03 2.28 -3.01
N ALA A 242 -11.78 1.85 -1.76
CA ALA A 242 -12.12 0.52 -1.28
C ALA A 242 -13.50 0.45 -0.59
N GLY A 243 -14.21 1.56 -0.48
CA GLY A 243 -15.39 1.68 0.38
C GLY A 243 -16.74 1.33 -0.25
N GLY A 244 -16.81 0.72 -1.42
CA GLY A 244 -18.06 0.41 -2.11
C GLY A 244 -18.77 1.60 -2.76
N ARG A 245 -18.35 2.84 -2.46
CA ARG A 245 -18.84 4.07 -3.12
C ARG A 245 -18.10 4.36 -4.42
N ALA A 246 -17.01 3.66 -4.66
CA ALA A 246 -16.15 3.77 -5.82
C ALA A 246 -16.13 2.47 -6.66
N ASP A 247 -17.10 1.58 -6.52
CA ASP A 247 -17.14 0.25 -7.16
C ASP A 247 -17.03 0.30 -8.69
N TYR A 248 -17.42 1.43 -9.31
CA TYR A 248 -17.27 1.62 -10.75
C TYR A 248 -15.89 2.15 -11.16
N ILE A 249 -15.02 2.42 -10.18
CA ILE A 249 -13.64 2.84 -10.39
C ILE A 249 -12.76 1.58 -10.31
N THR A 250 -12.44 0.98 -11.46
CA THR A 250 -11.58 -0.19 -11.54
C THR A 250 -10.55 -0.06 -12.65
N GLY A 251 -9.38 -0.68 -12.51
CA GLY A 251 -8.29 -0.64 -13.47
C GLY A 251 -7.57 0.71 -13.55
N VAL A 252 -7.73 1.60 -12.56
CA VAL A 252 -7.21 2.97 -12.61
C VAL A 252 -6.19 3.27 -11.52
N THR A 253 -5.34 4.26 -11.79
CA THR A 253 -4.39 4.82 -10.83
C THR A 253 -4.74 6.28 -10.55
N VAL A 254 -4.90 6.63 -9.27
CA VAL A 254 -5.26 7.99 -8.84
C VAL A 254 -4.04 8.68 -8.22
N THR A 255 -3.66 9.82 -8.77
CA THR A 255 -2.51 10.60 -8.27
C THR A 255 -2.94 11.51 -7.11
N ILE A 256 -2.16 11.50 -6.02
CA ILE A 256 -2.27 12.40 -4.87
C ILE A 256 -0.88 12.97 -4.58
N ALA A 257 -0.50 14.04 -5.27
CA ALA A 257 0.87 14.56 -5.29
C ALA A 257 0.97 16.08 -5.11
N GLY A 258 -0.10 16.74 -4.62
CA GLY A 258 -0.09 18.18 -4.32
C GLY A 258 0.30 19.08 -5.50
N GLY A 259 0.03 18.63 -6.74
CA GLY A 259 0.38 19.36 -7.96
C GLY A 259 1.83 19.12 -8.44
N LYS A 260 2.61 18.25 -7.78
CA LYS A 260 3.97 17.87 -8.24
C LYS A 260 3.94 17.04 -9.52
N THR A 261 3.00 16.12 -9.61
CA THR A 261 2.79 15.24 -10.75
C THR A 261 1.34 15.37 -11.22
N LEU A 262 1.14 15.70 -12.50
CA LEU A 262 -0.18 16.05 -13.06
C LEU A 262 -0.79 14.93 -13.94
N ILE A 263 -0.15 13.75 -14.03
CA ILE A 263 -0.53 12.64 -14.92
C ILE A 263 -0.81 11.37 -14.13
#